data_aacbf6ea206ae8cab77c16fd96dabb71
#
_entry.id   aacbf6ea206ae8cab77c16fd96dabb71
#
_cell.length_a   1.000
_cell.length_b   1.000
_cell.length_c   1.000
_cell.angle_alpha   90.00
_cell.angle_beta   90.00
_cell.angle_gamma   90.00
#
_symmetry.space_group_name_H-M   'P 1'
#
loop_
_entity.id
_entity.type
_entity.pdbx_description
1 polymer ?
#
loop_
_entity_poly.entity_id
_entity_poly.type
_entity_poly.pdbx_seq_one_letter_code
_entity_poly.pdbx_strand_id
1 'polypeptide(L)'
;MPGGKKPLQDRRLSFSVCTGQGVAGICMHNQCSLKVAFFSVTVKPLDDPFYYLNNFMQVLDWLEHRYADVLSDEEHRFIREFNVLPRESRALLVRLVMRKGVHFRASKLHYAEIGDICSAAQPLLAQGWIDDCQPLAVEALFEVLLKAEILQCLGNAIVQPKGKKIDWLPALCEQFPQAQAFNDWCPTLNDRLFSLTIMNLCDRLRLMFFGNLYQDWSEFVLADLGIFTYEKVEFSDDSRGLRSREDVDACMFLYQCQQLFEAGEAVAGIVAQINGLALSNHWLQRRRDKLLFQMGQECERGGDFCAALTLYRDCAYPGARVRMIRVLERCGEYELALELACQAEQTPQNAAEQQHLLRVLPRLRRKLGGPVVKRAAPREMLRLDLQLCRTDPLLSVEDHVQAHLGEASAPVHYVENSLVNSLFGLLCWPAIFAPLPGAFFHPFQRGPVDLLSEDFHSRRAELFQACLGELDDGRYRETIRARYAEKWGVQSPFVFWGALSEALLEQALDCLPAEHLRHWFTRLLLDIKANRAGMPDLIQFWPLEKTYRMIEVKGPGDRLQDNQLRWLEFCHEHRMPIAVCYVQWAEQGA
;
A
#
# COMPACT_ATOMS: atom_id res chain seq x y z
N MET A 1 -33.83 7.60 13.51
CA MET A 1 -33.00 8.15 12.42
C MET A 1 -31.59 7.60 12.59
N PRO A 2 -31.08 6.60 11.85
CA PRO A 2 -29.70 6.20 11.89
C PRO A 2 -28.92 6.92 10.81
N GLY A 3 -27.89 7.69 11.24
CA GLY A 3 -26.97 8.38 10.35
C GLY A 3 -26.10 7.42 9.56
N GLY A 4 -26.19 7.49 8.24
CA GLY A 4 -25.36 6.70 7.32
C GLY A 4 -23.88 7.01 7.50
N LYS A 5 -23.12 6.01 7.95
CA LYS A 5 -21.67 6.03 7.94
C LYS A 5 -21.18 5.70 6.52
N LYS A 6 -20.42 6.63 5.95
CA LYS A 6 -19.69 6.40 4.69
C LYS A 6 -18.79 5.19 4.81
N PRO A 7 -18.67 4.35 3.76
CA PRO A 7 -17.69 3.25 3.75
C PRO A 7 -16.26 3.81 3.85
N LEU A 8 -15.42 3.11 4.59
CA LEU A 8 -13.98 3.36 4.64
C LEU A 8 -13.42 3.17 3.22
N GLN A 9 -13.27 4.29 2.51
CA GLN A 9 -12.49 4.31 1.28
C GLN A 9 -11.05 3.89 1.62
N ASP A 10 -10.61 2.84 0.94
CA ASP A 10 -9.19 2.51 0.81
C ASP A 10 -8.41 3.79 0.54
N ARG A 11 -7.40 4.06 1.35
CA ARG A 11 -6.48 5.19 1.15
C ARG A 11 -5.59 4.88 -0.06
N ARG A 12 -6.16 4.98 -1.24
CA ARG A 12 -5.39 5.02 -2.48
C ARG A 12 -4.69 6.37 -2.53
N LEU A 13 -3.38 6.34 -2.76
CA LEU A 13 -2.65 7.52 -3.19
C LEU A 13 -3.28 7.98 -4.51
N SER A 14 -4.05 9.06 -4.48
CA SER A 14 -4.57 9.66 -5.71
C SER A 14 -3.51 10.63 -6.22
N PHE A 15 -2.99 10.35 -7.40
CA PHE A 15 -2.13 11.26 -8.13
C PHE A 15 -2.99 12.16 -9.00
N SER A 16 -2.90 13.47 -8.83
CA SER A 16 -3.41 14.43 -9.80
C SER A 16 -2.25 15.16 -10.44
N VAL A 17 -2.17 15.05 -11.75
CA VAL A 17 -1.21 15.83 -12.54
C VAL A 17 -1.87 17.16 -12.88
N CYS A 18 -1.39 18.26 -12.30
CA CYS A 18 -1.78 19.60 -12.69
C CYS A 18 -0.82 20.08 -13.80
N THR A 19 -1.33 20.17 -15.02
CA THR A 19 -0.57 20.73 -16.14
C THR A 19 -0.84 22.23 -16.26
N GLY A 20 0.19 23.03 -16.01
CA GLY A 20 0.23 24.45 -16.32
C GLY A 20 1.61 24.80 -16.85
N GLN A 21 1.70 25.23 -18.11
CA GLN A 21 2.89 25.78 -18.77
C GLN A 21 4.22 25.07 -18.45
N GLY A 22 4.35 23.80 -18.89
CA GLY A 22 5.67 23.14 -18.97
C GLY A 22 6.26 22.58 -17.68
N VAL A 23 5.55 22.65 -16.55
CA VAL A 23 5.97 22.07 -15.27
C VAL A 23 4.87 21.16 -14.73
N ALA A 24 5.12 19.85 -14.66
CA ALA A 24 4.23 18.90 -14.02
C ALA A 24 4.60 18.77 -12.54
N GLY A 25 3.71 19.18 -11.65
CA GLY A 25 3.84 18.97 -10.21
C GLY A 25 3.02 17.75 -9.79
N ILE A 26 3.64 16.79 -9.09
CA ILE A 26 2.95 15.64 -8.52
C ILE A 26 2.61 15.98 -7.07
N CYS A 27 1.31 16.07 -6.77
CA CYS A 27 0.82 16.28 -5.41
C CYS A 27 0.55 14.93 -4.75
N MET A 28 1.39 14.55 -3.78
CA MET A 28 1.11 13.40 -2.91
C MET A 28 0.22 13.86 -1.77
N HIS A 29 -1.05 13.46 -1.79
CA HIS A 29 -1.95 13.68 -0.66
C HIS A 29 -1.78 12.54 0.35
N ASN A 30 -0.91 12.76 1.32
CA ASN A 30 -0.97 12.07 2.61
C ASN A 30 -1.41 13.10 3.64
N GLN A 31 -2.34 12.72 4.54
CA GLN A 31 -2.80 13.59 5.63
C GLN A 31 -1.75 13.75 6.76
N CYS A 32 -0.53 14.09 6.38
CA CYS A 32 0.48 14.73 7.21
C CYS A 32 1.02 15.86 6.37
N SER A 33 1.15 17.05 6.93
CA SER A 33 1.62 18.27 6.27
C SER A 33 3.06 18.13 5.82
N LEU A 34 3.30 17.38 4.76
CA LEU A 34 4.59 17.36 4.07
C LEU A 34 4.61 18.54 3.10
N LYS A 35 5.50 19.48 3.33
CA LYS A 35 5.83 20.52 2.35
C LYS A 35 6.19 19.81 1.05
N VAL A 36 5.40 20.07 0.00
CA VAL A 36 5.65 19.55 -1.35
C VAL A 36 6.94 20.19 -1.86
N ALA A 37 8.04 19.46 -1.85
CA ALA A 37 9.20 19.86 -2.63
C ALA A 37 8.82 19.65 -4.10
N PHE A 38 8.65 20.74 -4.83
CA PHE A 38 8.47 20.70 -6.28
C PHE A 38 9.81 20.27 -6.91
N PHE A 39 9.92 19.00 -7.24
CA PHE A 39 10.95 18.57 -8.15
C PHE A 39 10.50 18.97 -9.56
N SER A 40 11.30 19.78 -10.24
CA SER A 40 11.16 19.97 -11.68
C SER A 40 11.62 18.68 -12.37
N VAL A 41 10.71 17.71 -12.48
CA VAL A 41 10.95 16.51 -13.28
C VAL A 41 10.82 16.93 -14.74
N THR A 42 11.89 16.84 -15.48
CA THR A 42 11.85 16.99 -16.94
C THR A 42 11.16 15.74 -17.49
N VAL A 43 9.86 15.83 -17.70
CA VAL A 43 9.06 14.74 -18.30
C VAL A 43 9.56 14.59 -19.73
N LYS A 44 10.13 13.42 -20.07
CA LYS A 44 10.47 13.10 -21.46
C LYS A 44 9.17 12.98 -22.24
N PRO A 45 9.01 13.68 -23.38
CA PRO A 45 7.85 13.43 -24.22
C PRO A 45 7.85 11.97 -24.66
N LEU A 46 6.70 11.33 -24.64
CA LEU A 46 6.51 10.01 -25.23
C LEU A 46 6.43 10.20 -26.75
N ASP A 47 7.56 10.06 -27.42
CA ASP A 47 7.65 10.27 -28.88
C ASP A 47 6.94 9.18 -29.68
N ASP A 48 6.78 7.96 -29.10
CA ASP A 48 6.06 6.85 -29.73
C ASP A 48 4.61 6.78 -29.23
N PRO A 49 3.61 7.01 -30.08
CA PRO A 49 2.20 6.89 -29.69
C PRO A 49 1.78 5.46 -29.29
N PHE A 50 2.60 4.44 -29.61
CA PHE A 50 2.39 3.04 -29.26
C PHE A 50 3.19 2.58 -28.03
N TYR A 51 3.71 3.50 -27.22
CA TYR A 51 4.51 3.18 -26.01
C TYR A 51 3.85 2.12 -25.13
N TYR A 52 2.53 2.20 -24.93
CA TYR A 52 1.76 1.24 -24.11
C TYR A 52 1.75 -0.17 -24.71
N LEU A 53 1.74 -0.30 -26.03
CA LEU A 53 1.86 -1.58 -26.74
C LEU A 53 3.26 -2.17 -26.55
N ASN A 54 4.30 -1.36 -26.68
CA ASN A 54 5.68 -1.80 -26.48
C ASN A 54 5.88 -2.30 -25.04
N ASN A 55 5.33 -1.58 -24.06
CA ASN A 55 5.39 -1.97 -22.65
C ASN A 55 4.66 -3.30 -22.41
N PHE A 56 3.49 -3.49 -22.99
CA PHE A 56 2.75 -4.73 -22.88
C PHE A 56 3.52 -5.90 -23.53
N MET A 57 4.13 -5.68 -24.68
CA MET A 57 4.99 -6.69 -25.34
C MET A 57 6.21 -7.06 -24.46
N GLN A 58 6.87 -6.07 -23.84
CA GLN A 58 7.96 -6.35 -22.91
C GLN A 58 7.51 -7.23 -21.72
N VAL A 59 6.29 -7.06 -21.24
CA VAL A 59 5.74 -7.93 -20.20
C VAL A 59 5.53 -9.35 -20.72
N LEU A 60 4.97 -9.51 -21.92
CA LEU A 60 4.76 -10.83 -22.50
C LEU A 60 6.11 -11.55 -22.70
N ASP A 61 7.10 -10.85 -23.25
CA ASP A 61 8.47 -11.37 -23.41
C ASP A 61 9.09 -11.75 -22.06
N TRP A 62 8.93 -10.90 -21.03
CA TRP A 62 9.38 -11.19 -19.67
C TRP A 62 8.74 -12.46 -19.10
N LEU A 63 7.41 -12.61 -19.27
CA LEU A 63 6.68 -13.77 -18.78
C LEU A 63 7.08 -15.05 -19.52
N GLU A 64 7.23 -14.98 -20.83
CA GLU A 64 7.67 -16.12 -21.64
C GLU A 64 9.07 -16.61 -21.29
N HIS A 65 9.99 -15.69 -20.95
CA HIS A 65 11.34 -16.07 -20.51
C HIS A 65 11.36 -16.57 -19.06
N ARG A 66 10.61 -15.94 -18.17
CA ARG A 66 10.72 -16.19 -16.73
C ARG A 66 9.76 -17.25 -16.19
N TYR A 67 8.60 -17.44 -16.85
CA TYR A 67 7.53 -18.32 -16.39
C TYR A 67 7.10 -19.35 -17.43
N ALA A 68 7.98 -19.70 -18.39
CA ALA A 68 7.68 -20.67 -19.45
C ALA A 68 7.10 -21.99 -18.92
N ASP A 69 7.61 -22.46 -17.78
CA ASP A 69 7.21 -23.70 -17.10
C ASP A 69 5.90 -23.56 -16.27
N VAL A 70 5.42 -22.35 -16.06
CA VAL A 70 4.22 -22.04 -15.26
C VAL A 70 3.05 -21.59 -16.12
N LEU A 71 3.33 -21.01 -17.29
CA LEU A 71 2.32 -20.60 -18.25
C LEU A 71 1.52 -21.80 -18.75
N SER A 72 0.19 -21.67 -18.83
CA SER A 72 -0.68 -22.67 -19.41
C SER A 72 -0.58 -22.68 -20.96
N ASP A 73 -1.05 -23.76 -21.59
CA ASP A 73 -1.14 -23.85 -23.05
C ASP A 73 -1.99 -22.70 -23.66
N GLU A 74 -3.02 -22.26 -22.96
CA GLU A 74 -3.86 -21.11 -23.32
C GLU A 74 -3.05 -19.82 -23.33
N GLU A 75 -2.25 -19.59 -22.32
CA GLU A 75 -1.43 -18.37 -22.17
C GLU A 75 -0.28 -18.36 -23.19
N HIS A 76 0.38 -19.50 -23.41
CA HIS A 76 1.36 -19.64 -24.50
C HIS A 76 0.75 -19.39 -25.87
N ARG A 77 -0.44 -19.90 -26.12
CA ARG A 77 -1.17 -19.67 -27.38
C ARG A 77 -1.49 -18.20 -27.56
N PHE A 78 -2.01 -17.57 -26.51
CA PHE A 78 -2.32 -16.13 -26.53
C PHE A 78 -1.09 -15.29 -26.89
N ILE A 79 0.08 -15.54 -26.26
CA ILE A 79 1.31 -14.79 -26.53
C ILE A 79 1.73 -14.96 -28.00
N ARG A 80 1.72 -16.18 -28.54
CA ARG A 80 2.07 -16.43 -29.94
C ARG A 80 1.12 -15.76 -30.92
N GLU A 81 -0.19 -15.91 -30.69
CA GLU A 81 -1.23 -15.32 -31.56
C GLU A 81 -1.24 -13.80 -31.48
N PHE A 82 -1.06 -13.22 -30.30
CA PHE A 82 -0.95 -11.78 -30.12
C PHE A 82 0.20 -11.19 -30.96
N ASN A 83 1.35 -11.82 -30.96
CA ASN A 83 2.54 -11.32 -31.66
C ASN A 83 2.37 -11.29 -33.19
N VAL A 84 1.51 -12.13 -33.77
CA VAL A 84 1.25 -12.16 -35.22
C VAL A 84 0.08 -11.29 -35.68
N LEU A 85 -0.70 -10.72 -34.74
CA LEU A 85 -1.81 -9.80 -35.09
C LEU A 85 -1.30 -8.49 -35.70
N PRO A 86 -2.13 -7.82 -36.54
CA PRO A 86 -1.87 -6.44 -36.98
C PRO A 86 -1.59 -5.50 -35.80
N ARG A 87 -0.73 -4.52 -36.01
CA ARG A 87 -0.28 -3.58 -34.96
C ARG A 87 -1.47 -2.83 -34.35
N GLU A 88 -2.41 -2.40 -35.18
CA GLU A 88 -3.61 -1.66 -34.77
C GLU A 88 -4.51 -2.52 -33.88
N SER A 89 -4.65 -3.81 -34.22
CA SER A 89 -5.44 -4.78 -33.43
C SER A 89 -4.79 -5.05 -32.07
N ARG A 90 -3.46 -5.26 -32.04
CA ARG A 90 -2.71 -5.39 -30.79
C ARG A 90 -2.86 -4.15 -29.91
N ALA A 91 -2.71 -2.97 -30.53
CA ALA A 91 -2.85 -1.68 -29.84
C ALA A 91 -4.26 -1.51 -29.27
N LEU A 92 -5.30 -1.85 -30.03
CA LEU A 92 -6.67 -1.80 -29.56
C LEU A 92 -6.88 -2.72 -28.36
N LEU A 93 -6.44 -3.97 -28.43
CA LEU A 93 -6.59 -4.93 -27.32
C LEU A 93 -5.94 -4.40 -26.05
N VAL A 94 -4.70 -3.90 -26.13
CA VAL A 94 -3.98 -3.34 -24.96
C VAL A 94 -4.74 -2.15 -24.39
N ARG A 95 -5.25 -1.24 -25.23
CA ARG A 95 -6.08 -0.11 -24.77
C ARG A 95 -7.34 -0.58 -24.04
N LEU A 96 -7.99 -1.65 -24.50
CA LEU A 96 -9.17 -2.20 -23.82
C LEU A 96 -8.80 -2.84 -22.48
N VAL A 97 -7.74 -3.66 -22.44
CA VAL A 97 -7.24 -4.33 -21.21
C VAL A 97 -6.80 -3.32 -20.15
N MET A 98 -6.26 -2.15 -20.56
CA MET A 98 -5.82 -1.10 -19.62
C MET A 98 -6.99 -0.25 -19.08
N ARG A 99 -8.19 -0.38 -19.63
CA ARG A 99 -9.35 0.39 -19.17
C ARG A 99 -10.12 -0.36 -18.08
N LYS A 100 -10.84 0.41 -17.27
CA LYS A 100 -11.74 -0.15 -16.28
C LYS A 100 -12.98 -0.73 -16.96
N GLY A 101 -13.39 -1.94 -16.55
CA GLY A 101 -14.54 -2.66 -17.08
C GLY A 101 -14.17 -3.58 -18.24
N VAL A 102 -15.16 -4.31 -18.74
CA VAL A 102 -15.01 -5.31 -19.82
C VAL A 102 -15.83 -4.97 -21.06
N HIS A 103 -16.74 -4.01 -20.97
CA HIS A 103 -17.65 -3.62 -22.04
C HIS A 103 -17.32 -2.24 -22.57
N PHE A 104 -17.12 -2.09 -23.89
CA PHE A 104 -16.67 -0.86 -24.52
C PHE A 104 -17.47 -0.55 -25.78
N ARG A 105 -18.02 0.65 -25.86
CA ARG A 105 -18.74 1.11 -27.07
C ARG A 105 -17.76 1.61 -28.12
N ALA A 106 -17.89 1.13 -29.34
CA ALA A 106 -17.05 1.52 -30.47
C ALA A 106 -17.03 3.04 -30.67
N SER A 107 -18.20 3.70 -30.57
CA SER A 107 -18.33 5.16 -30.69
C SER A 107 -17.62 5.97 -29.58
N LYS A 108 -17.14 5.33 -28.52
CA LYS A 108 -16.39 5.97 -27.40
C LYS A 108 -14.90 5.66 -27.44
N LEU A 109 -14.44 4.89 -28.42
CA LEU A 109 -13.04 4.53 -28.61
C LEU A 109 -12.45 5.42 -29.72
N HIS A 110 -11.64 6.40 -29.34
CA HIS A 110 -10.99 7.31 -30.26
C HIS A 110 -9.50 7.33 -29.98
N TYR A 111 -8.73 6.69 -30.87
CA TYR A 111 -7.28 6.60 -30.77
C TYR A 111 -6.69 6.94 -32.14
N ALA A 112 -6.03 8.10 -32.21
CA ALA A 112 -5.47 8.59 -33.48
C ALA A 112 -4.44 7.61 -34.07
N GLU A 113 -3.68 6.94 -33.20
CA GLU A 113 -2.66 5.97 -33.57
C GLU A 113 -3.22 4.64 -34.12
N ILE A 114 -4.47 4.31 -33.77
CA ILE A 114 -5.14 3.07 -34.21
C ILE A 114 -5.95 3.31 -35.49
N GLY A 115 -6.53 4.49 -35.63
CA GLY A 115 -7.38 4.83 -36.75
C GLY A 115 -8.78 4.22 -36.65
N ASP A 116 -9.18 3.40 -37.62
CA ASP A 116 -10.52 2.77 -37.64
C ASP A 116 -10.62 1.61 -36.63
N ILE A 117 -11.38 1.86 -35.59
CA ILE A 117 -11.58 0.90 -34.47
C ILE A 117 -12.30 -0.37 -34.95
N CYS A 118 -13.27 -0.25 -35.88
CA CYS A 118 -14.00 -1.41 -36.33
C CYS A 118 -13.10 -2.36 -37.15
N SER A 119 -12.25 -1.84 -37.99
CA SER A 119 -11.25 -2.63 -38.73
C SER A 119 -10.23 -3.27 -37.80
N ALA A 120 -9.73 -2.53 -36.80
CA ALA A 120 -8.80 -3.04 -35.82
C ALA A 120 -9.41 -4.13 -34.91
N ALA A 121 -10.72 -4.12 -34.69
CA ALA A 121 -11.44 -5.11 -33.89
C ALA A 121 -11.67 -6.45 -34.63
N GLN A 122 -11.67 -6.49 -35.98
CA GLN A 122 -12.00 -7.72 -36.71
C GLN A 122 -11.07 -8.91 -36.39
N PRO A 123 -9.74 -8.76 -36.36
CA PRO A 123 -8.87 -9.87 -35.97
C PRO A 123 -9.09 -10.32 -34.51
N LEU A 124 -9.47 -9.43 -33.61
CA LEU A 124 -9.76 -9.75 -32.22
C LEU A 124 -11.08 -10.53 -32.08
N LEU A 125 -12.10 -10.18 -32.86
CA LEU A 125 -13.34 -10.93 -32.96
C LEU A 125 -13.10 -12.33 -33.54
N ALA A 126 -12.26 -12.44 -34.57
CA ALA A 126 -11.91 -13.73 -35.19
C ALA A 126 -11.18 -14.66 -34.19
N GLN A 127 -10.38 -14.13 -33.29
CA GLN A 127 -9.72 -14.88 -32.19
C GLN A 127 -10.67 -15.17 -31.02
N GLY A 128 -11.85 -14.55 -30.98
CA GLY A 128 -12.76 -14.65 -29.84
C GLY A 128 -12.26 -13.93 -28.58
N TRP A 129 -11.30 -12.98 -28.70
CA TRP A 129 -10.79 -12.21 -27.57
C TRP A 129 -11.67 -11.02 -27.17
N ILE A 130 -12.50 -10.60 -28.10
CA ILE A 130 -13.65 -9.73 -27.86
C ILE A 130 -14.88 -10.34 -28.51
N ASP A 131 -16.06 -10.01 -28.00
CA ASP A 131 -17.36 -10.44 -28.50
C ASP A 131 -18.27 -9.21 -28.65
N ASP A 132 -18.95 -9.05 -29.79
CA ASP A 132 -19.85 -7.95 -30.03
C ASP A 132 -21.35 -8.36 -29.98
N CYS A 133 -21.60 -9.64 -29.68
CA CYS A 133 -22.92 -10.22 -29.52
C CYS A 133 -23.22 -10.73 -28.10
N GLN A 134 -22.28 -10.55 -27.15
CA GLN A 134 -22.44 -11.04 -25.78
C GLN A 134 -23.70 -10.47 -25.13
N PRO A 135 -24.60 -11.32 -24.56
CA PRO A 135 -25.75 -10.84 -23.81
C PRO A 135 -25.32 -10.06 -22.55
N LEU A 136 -25.96 -8.93 -22.31
CA LEU A 136 -25.73 -8.02 -21.22
C LEU A 136 -26.91 -7.98 -20.26
N ALA A 137 -26.64 -8.07 -18.96
CA ALA A 137 -27.63 -7.75 -17.94
C ALA A 137 -27.82 -6.22 -17.85
N VAL A 138 -28.93 -5.78 -17.27
CA VAL A 138 -29.27 -4.36 -17.10
C VAL A 138 -28.17 -3.59 -16.40
N GLU A 139 -27.53 -4.18 -15.41
CA GLU A 139 -26.42 -3.59 -14.66
C GLU A 139 -25.27 -3.17 -15.59
N ALA A 140 -24.90 -4.03 -16.51
CA ALA A 140 -23.83 -3.75 -17.48
C ALA A 140 -24.20 -2.60 -18.43
N LEU A 141 -25.48 -2.45 -18.82
CA LEU A 141 -25.93 -1.29 -19.57
C LEU A 141 -25.73 0.02 -18.80
N PHE A 142 -25.96 -0.01 -17.49
CA PHE A 142 -25.73 1.16 -16.64
C PHE A 142 -24.26 1.56 -16.52
N GLU A 143 -23.33 0.67 -16.80
CA GLU A 143 -21.91 1.01 -16.88
C GLU A 143 -21.55 1.73 -18.18
N VAL A 144 -22.15 1.33 -19.30
CA VAL A 144 -21.74 1.78 -20.63
C VAL A 144 -22.61 2.89 -21.25
N LEU A 145 -23.85 3.07 -20.81
CA LEU A 145 -24.78 4.07 -21.32
C LEU A 145 -24.80 5.35 -20.45
N LEU A 146 -24.96 6.49 -21.07
CA LEU A 146 -25.25 7.74 -20.39
C LEU A 146 -26.73 7.78 -19.93
N LYS A 147 -27.03 8.64 -18.96
CA LYS A 147 -28.40 8.80 -18.45
C LYS A 147 -29.43 9.06 -19.54
N ALA A 148 -29.09 9.93 -20.50
CA ALA A 148 -29.98 10.25 -21.63
C ALA A 148 -30.22 9.03 -22.57
N GLU A 149 -29.16 8.22 -22.77
CA GLU A 149 -29.24 7.02 -23.59
C GLU A 149 -30.10 5.93 -22.93
N ILE A 150 -30.00 5.76 -21.61
CA ILE A 150 -30.88 4.87 -20.85
C ILE A 150 -32.35 5.30 -20.96
N LEU A 151 -32.63 6.59 -20.88
CA LEU A 151 -33.99 7.10 -21.11
C LEU A 151 -34.47 6.87 -22.54
N GLN A 152 -33.59 6.94 -23.54
CA GLN A 152 -33.91 6.64 -24.93
C GLN A 152 -34.23 5.16 -25.14
N CYS A 153 -33.47 4.25 -24.56
CA CYS A 153 -33.60 2.81 -24.74
C CYS A 153 -34.69 2.20 -23.84
N LEU A 154 -34.76 2.63 -22.58
CA LEU A 154 -35.59 2.03 -21.52
C LEU A 154 -36.60 3.02 -20.91
N GLY A 155 -36.80 4.19 -21.51
CA GLY A 155 -37.60 5.27 -20.92
C GLY A 155 -39.04 4.86 -20.62
N ASN A 156 -39.63 3.97 -21.39
CA ASN A 156 -40.98 3.44 -21.18
C ASN A 156 -41.12 2.61 -19.89
N ALA A 157 -40.01 2.07 -19.39
CA ALA A 157 -39.94 1.27 -18.17
C ALA A 157 -39.59 2.09 -16.92
N ILE A 158 -39.24 3.37 -17.10
CA ILE A 158 -38.78 4.25 -16.01
C ILE A 158 -39.93 5.11 -15.50
N VAL A 159 -40.38 4.83 -14.26
CA VAL A 159 -41.52 5.52 -13.64
C VAL A 159 -41.19 6.99 -13.25
N GLN A 160 -39.95 7.28 -12.86
CA GLN A 160 -39.51 8.60 -12.45
C GLN A 160 -38.29 9.10 -13.26
N PRO A 161 -38.48 9.63 -14.48
CA PRO A 161 -37.38 10.04 -15.36
C PRO A 161 -36.46 11.14 -14.80
N LYS A 162 -36.96 11.95 -13.83
CA LYS A 162 -36.20 13.04 -13.19
C LYS A 162 -35.22 12.56 -12.10
N GLY A 163 -35.28 11.29 -11.66
CA GLY A 163 -34.40 10.69 -10.66
C GLY A 163 -32.94 10.60 -11.09
N LYS A 164 -32.06 10.16 -10.20
CA LYS A 164 -30.67 9.84 -10.55
C LYS A 164 -30.65 8.52 -11.33
N LYS A 165 -29.68 8.34 -12.23
CA LYS A 165 -29.49 7.13 -13.01
C LYS A 165 -29.50 5.85 -12.15
N ILE A 166 -28.80 5.87 -11.03
CA ILE A 166 -28.67 4.72 -10.13
C ILE A 166 -30.00 4.35 -9.43
N ASP A 167 -30.90 5.31 -9.25
CA ASP A 167 -32.19 5.10 -8.57
C ASP A 167 -33.14 4.22 -9.42
N TRP A 168 -32.89 4.11 -10.73
CA TRP A 168 -33.70 3.32 -11.67
C TRP A 168 -33.28 1.85 -11.70
N LEU A 169 -32.04 1.54 -11.35
CA LEU A 169 -31.44 0.23 -11.52
C LEU A 169 -32.22 -0.89 -10.83
N PRO A 170 -32.61 -0.81 -9.54
CA PRO A 170 -33.32 -1.90 -8.86
C PRO A 170 -34.61 -2.31 -9.57
N ALA A 171 -35.44 -1.33 -9.94
CA ALA A 171 -36.71 -1.58 -10.60
C ALA A 171 -36.53 -2.18 -12.02
N LEU A 172 -35.50 -1.76 -12.75
CA LEU A 172 -35.18 -2.28 -14.06
C LEU A 172 -34.61 -3.70 -14.00
N CYS A 173 -33.79 -4.04 -12.97
CA CYS A 173 -33.32 -5.41 -12.76
C CYS A 173 -34.47 -6.37 -12.47
N GLU A 174 -35.49 -5.95 -11.71
CA GLU A 174 -36.71 -6.76 -11.48
C GLU A 174 -37.54 -6.94 -12.77
N GLN A 175 -37.64 -5.89 -13.59
CA GLN A 175 -38.41 -5.91 -14.79
C GLN A 175 -37.74 -6.69 -15.93
N PHE A 176 -36.41 -6.66 -16.01
CA PHE A 176 -35.60 -7.27 -17.04
C PHE A 176 -34.55 -8.23 -16.47
N PRO A 177 -34.98 -9.39 -15.97
CA PRO A 177 -34.06 -10.34 -15.32
C PRO A 177 -33.16 -11.10 -16.32
N GLN A 178 -33.47 -11.04 -17.61
CA GLN A 178 -32.70 -11.76 -18.64
C GLN A 178 -31.72 -10.84 -19.35
N ALA A 179 -30.52 -11.32 -19.55
CA ALA A 179 -29.51 -10.66 -20.36
C ALA A 179 -29.89 -10.71 -21.84
N GLN A 180 -29.66 -9.62 -22.60
CA GLN A 180 -29.96 -9.47 -24.01
C GLN A 180 -28.77 -8.85 -24.74
N ALA A 181 -28.70 -9.01 -26.07
CA ALA A 181 -27.65 -8.36 -26.85
C ALA A 181 -27.79 -6.83 -26.80
N PHE A 182 -26.69 -6.12 -26.95
CA PHE A 182 -26.70 -4.65 -26.90
C PHE A 182 -27.66 -4.00 -27.90
N ASN A 183 -27.76 -4.55 -29.11
CA ASN A 183 -28.65 -4.06 -30.15
C ASN A 183 -30.14 -4.30 -29.82
N ASP A 184 -30.46 -5.36 -29.07
CA ASP A 184 -31.81 -5.63 -28.59
C ASP A 184 -32.23 -4.66 -27.50
N TRP A 185 -31.29 -4.31 -26.60
CA TRP A 185 -31.48 -3.27 -25.60
C TRP A 185 -31.65 -1.87 -26.20
N CYS A 186 -30.86 -1.56 -27.21
CA CYS A 186 -30.73 -0.22 -27.75
C CYS A 186 -30.83 -0.18 -29.29
N PRO A 187 -31.94 -0.60 -29.88
CA PRO A 187 -32.08 -0.68 -31.34
C PRO A 187 -31.98 0.69 -32.03
N THR A 188 -32.20 1.77 -31.31
CA THR A 188 -32.10 3.14 -31.82
C THR A 188 -30.70 3.75 -31.74
N LEU A 189 -29.77 3.10 -31.05
CA LEU A 189 -28.39 3.54 -30.98
C LEU A 189 -27.59 2.83 -32.08
N ASN A 190 -27.15 3.59 -33.08
CA ASN A 190 -26.29 3.04 -34.15
C ASN A 190 -24.83 2.93 -33.61
N ASP A 191 -24.59 1.95 -32.74
CA ASP A 191 -23.29 1.72 -32.10
C ASP A 191 -23.02 0.22 -31.94
N ARG A 192 -21.77 -0.15 -31.80
CA ARG A 192 -21.34 -1.53 -31.47
C ARG A 192 -20.75 -1.56 -30.08
N LEU A 193 -20.97 -2.64 -29.37
CA LEU A 193 -20.35 -2.90 -28.08
C LEU A 193 -19.36 -4.05 -28.22
N PHE A 194 -18.15 -3.86 -27.74
CA PHE A 194 -17.14 -4.89 -27.65
C PHE A 194 -16.99 -5.32 -26.18
N SER A 195 -17.15 -6.60 -25.92
CA SER A 195 -16.98 -7.21 -24.60
C SER A 195 -15.68 -8.01 -24.58
N LEU A 196 -14.75 -7.69 -23.69
CA LEU A 196 -13.53 -8.48 -23.51
C LEU A 196 -13.85 -9.85 -22.90
N THR A 197 -13.41 -10.91 -23.54
CA THR A 197 -13.61 -12.30 -23.08
C THR A 197 -12.39 -12.85 -22.33
N ILE A 198 -11.21 -12.24 -22.53
CA ILE A 198 -9.93 -12.75 -22.06
C ILE A 198 -9.40 -12.05 -20.78
N MET A 199 -10.26 -11.32 -20.04
CA MET A 199 -9.78 -10.61 -18.85
C MET A 199 -9.16 -11.53 -17.81
N ASN A 200 -9.71 -12.72 -17.59
CA ASN A 200 -9.15 -13.69 -16.65
C ASN A 200 -7.73 -14.14 -17.06
N LEU A 201 -7.48 -14.32 -18.35
CA LEU A 201 -6.15 -14.62 -18.88
C LEU A 201 -5.22 -13.43 -18.65
N CYS A 202 -5.64 -12.21 -18.99
CA CYS A 202 -4.86 -11.00 -18.77
C CYS A 202 -4.57 -10.76 -17.27
N ASP A 203 -5.51 -11.08 -16.40
CA ASP A 203 -5.32 -10.98 -14.95
C ASP A 203 -4.30 -12.02 -14.42
N ARG A 204 -4.26 -13.23 -14.97
CA ARG A 204 -3.22 -14.21 -14.65
C ARG A 204 -1.83 -13.73 -15.08
N LEU A 205 -1.71 -13.20 -16.31
CA LEU A 205 -0.47 -12.59 -16.80
C LEU A 205 -0.04 -11.41 -15.92
N ARG A 206 -0.99 -10.54 -15.58
CA ARG A 206 -0.77 -9.40 -14.68
C ARG A 206 -0.32 -9.85 -13.29
N LEU A 207 -0.95 -10.90 -12.75
CA LEU A 207 -0.56 -11.47 -11.46
C LEU A 207 0.85 -12.02 -11.47
N MET A 208 1.22 -12.79 -12.49
CA MET A 208 2.57 -13.35 -12.62
C MET A 208 3.62 -12.25 -12.76
N PHE A 209 3.30 -11.15 -13.45
CA PHE A 209 4.22 -10.03 -13.63
C PHE A 209 4.34 -9.18 -12.36
N PHE A 210 3.23 -8.67 -11.80
CA PHE A 210 3.26 -7.74 -10.66
C PHE A 210 3.25 -8.43 -9.28
N GLY A 211 2.95 -9.72 -9.19
CA GLY A 211 2.72 -10.41 -7.93
C GLY A 211 1.42 -10.00 -7.23
N ASN A 212 0.59 -9.20 -7.90
CA ASN A 212 -0.69 -8.70 -7.36
C ASN A 212 -1.61 -8.21 -8.49
N LEU A 213 -2.91 -7.95 -8.16
CA LEU A 213 -3.91 -7.43 -9.09
C LEU A 213 -4.34 -5.99 -8.79
N TYR A 214 -3.72 -5.27 -7.87
CA TYR A 214 -4.00 -3.86 -7.60
C TYR A 214 -3.10 -2.90 -8.40
N GLN A 215 -1.92 -3.34 -8.83
CA GLN A 215 -1.12 -2.62 -9.81
C GLN A 215 -1.65 -2.87 -11.21
N ASP A 216 -1.60 -1.86 -12.04
CA ASP A 216 -2.02 -1.94 -13.44
C ASP A 216 -0.88 -1.58 -14.41
N TRP A 217 -1.18 -1.71 -15.69
CA TRP A 217 -0.21 -1.47 -16.76
C TRP A 217 0.30 -0.02 -16.84
N SER A 218 -0.31 0.92 -16.11
CA SER A 218 0.10 2.34 -16.09
C SER A 218 1.42 2.58 -15.32
N GLU A 219 1.85 1.64 -14.49
CA GLU A 219 3.13 1.71 -13.77
C GLU A 219 4.33 1.89 -14.70
N PHE A 220 4.27 1.31 -15.89
CA PHE A 220 5.32 1.48 -16.91
C PHE A 220 5.45 2.91 -17.40
N VAL A 221 4.33 3.60 -17.56
CA VAL A 221 4.30 4.96 -18.07
C VAL A 221 5.11 5.89 -17.19
N LEU A 222 5.04 5.71 -15.87
CA LEU A 222 5.77 6.54 -14.90
C LEU A 222 7.28 6.30 -14.98
N ALA A 223 7.71 5.07 -15.29
CA ALA A 223 9.10 4.73 -15.51
C ALA A 223 9.62 5.30 -16.86
N ASP A 224 8.83 5.13 -17.93
CA ASP A 224 9.21 5.61 -19.28
C ASP A 224 9.30 7.12 -19.35
N LEU A 225 8.43 7.84 -18.65
CA LEU A 225 8.48 9.29 -18.50
C LEU A 225 9.68 9.76 -17.67
N GLY A 226 10.46 8.85 -17.08
CA GLY A 226 11.57 9.16 -16.19
C GLY A 226 11.16 9.78 -14.86
N ILE A 227 9.85 9.69 -14.50
CA ILE A 227 9.30 10.21 -13.25
C ILE A 227 9.82 9.39 -12.07
N PHE A 228 9.89 8.06 -12.24
CA PHE A 228 10.42 7.14 -11.25
C PHE A 228 11.59 6.32 -11.81
N THR A 229 12.67 6.28 -11.05
CA THR A 229 13.81 5.39 -11.26
C THR A 229 13.77 4.29 -10.23
N TYR A 230 13.92 3.03 -10.66
CA TYR A 230 13.88 1.87 -9.78
C TYR A 230 15.25 1.21 -9.66
N GLU A 231 15.49 0.52 -8.54
CA GLU A 231 16.71 -0.26 -8.36
C GLU A 231 16.76 -1.43 -9.34
N LYS A 232 17.92 -1.67 -9.90
CA LYS A 232 18.17 -2.82 -10.78
C LYS A 232 18.43 -4.05 -9.94
N VAL A 233 17.43 -4.91 -9.81
CA VAL A 233 17.53 -6.19 -9.10
C VAL A 233 17.74 -7.31 -10.12
N GLU A 234 18.62 -8.25 -9.82
CA GLU A 234 18.80 -9.44 -10.63
C GLU A 234 17.62 -10.41 -10.46
N PHE A 235 17.16 -10.98 -11.56
CA PHE A 235 16.05 -11.93 -11.59
C PHE A 235 16.54 -13.31 -12.05
N SER A 236 16.64 -14.26 -11.13
CA SER A 236 16.88 -15.67 -11.41
C SER A 236 15.58 -16.47 -11.32
N ASP A 237 15.55 -17.69 -11.85
CA ASP A 237 14.37 -18.57 -11.75
C ASP A 237 14.04 -18.88 -10.30
N ASP A 238 15.04 -19.06 -9.44
CA ASP A 238 14.87 -19.31 -8.01
C ASP A 238 14.26 -18.12 -7.26
N SER A 239 14.38 -16.91 -7.81
CA SER A 239 13.83 -15.70 -7.19
C SER A 239 12.31 -15.51 -7.42
N ARG A 240 11.64 -16.40 -8.16
CA ARG A 240 10.20 -16.34 -8.44
C ARG A 240 9.37 -16.48 -7.15
N GLY A 241 8.32 -15.67 -7.04
CA GLY A 241 7.34 -15.77 -5.95
C GLY A 241 6.24 -16.79 -6.21
N LEU A 242 5.83 -16.95 -7.48
CA LEU A 242 4.93 -17.98 -7.98
C LEU A 242 5.78 -19.01 -8.72
N ARG A 243 5.82 -20.24 -8.23
CA ARG A 243 6.76 -21.27 -8.71
C ARG A 243 6.10 -22.37 -9.51
N SER A 244 4.79 -22.48 -9.42
CA SER A 244 4.01 -23.50 -10.12
C SER A 244 2.69 -22.94 -10.61
N ARG A 245 2.00 -23.68 -11.46
CA ARG A 245 0.66 -23.36 -11.93
C ARG A 245 -0.33 -23.30 -10.78
N GLU A 246 -0.22 -24.22 -9.84
CA GLU A 246 -1.08 -24.28 -8.65
C GLU A 246 -0.93 -23.03 -7.79
N ASP A 247 0.27 -22.43 -7.72
CA ASP A 247 0.49 -21.16 -7.04
C ASP A 247 -0.31 -20.02 -7.70
N VAL A 248 -0.30 -19.94 -9.03
CA VAL A 248 -1.04 -18.92 -9.79
C VAL A 248 -2.54 -19.09 -9.58
N ASP A 249 -3.05 -20.32 -9.72
CA ASP A 249 -4.48 -20.62 -9.59
C ASP A 249 -4.97 -20.38 -8.16
N ALA A 250 -4.20 -20.80 -7.15
CA ALA A 250 -4.50 -20.52 -5.74
C ALA A 250 -4.51 -19.02 -5.42
N CYS A 251 -3.57 -18.25 -6.01
CA CYS A 251 -3.54 -16.81 -5.85
C CYS A 251 -4.75 -16.13 -6.47
N MET A 252 -5.13 -16.51 -7.70
CA MET A 252 -6.34 -16.02 -8.38
C MET A 252 -7.60 -16.33 -7.57
N PHE A 253 -7.69 -17.55 -7.05
CA PHE A 253 -8.80 -17.96 -6.19
C PHE A 253 -8.90 -17.11 -4.90
N LEU A 254 -7.79 -16.85 -4.21
CA LEU A 254 -7.77 -15.96 -3.04
C LEU A 254 -8.20 -14.52 -3.39
N TYR A 255 -7.88 -14.03 -4.59
CA TYR A 255 -8.39 -12.74 -5.07
C TYR A 255 -9.89 -12.76 -5.30
N GLN A 256 -10.43 -13.82 -5.90
CA GLN A 256 -11.88 -13.99 -6.07
C GLN A 256 -12.58 -14.01 -4.70
N CYS A 257 -12.05 -14.74 -3.73
CA CYS A 257 -12.56 -14.75 -2.36
C CYS A 257 -12.55 -13.35 -1.73
N GLN A 258 -11.49 -12.58 -1.96
CA GLN A 258 -11.42 -11.20 -1.49
C GLN A 258 -12.48 -10.31 -2.15
N GLN A 259 -12.71 -10.44 -3.45
CA GLN A 259 -13.74 -9.69 -4.18
C GLN A 259 -15.16 -10.04 -3.68
N LEU A 260 -15.45 -11.32 -3.45
CA LEU A 260 -16.73 -11.76 -2.87
C LEU A 260 -16.93 -11.15 -1.47
N PHE A 261 -15.89 -11.14 -0.65
CA PHE A 261 -15.92 -10.52 0.67
C PHE A 261 -16.15 -8.99 0.58
N GLU A 262 -15.49 -8.30 -0.33
CA GLU A 262 -15.66 -6.85 -0.57
C GLU A 262 -17.05 -6.52 -1.15
N ALA A 263 -17.64 -7.44 -1.90
CA ALA A 263 -19.02 -7.35 -2.40
C ALA A 263 -20.08 -7.59 -1.32
N GLY A 264 -19.69 -8.04 -0.11
CA GLY A 264 -20.59 -8.29 1.02
C GLY A 264 -21.21 -9.68 1.05
N GLU A 265 -20.65 -10.62 0.32
CA GLU A 265 -21.07 -12.01 0.37
C GLU A 265 -20.83 -12.63 1.77
N ALA A 266 -21.62 -13.65 2.10
CA ALA A 266 -21.59 -14.28 3.41
C ALA A 266 -20.22 -14.89 3.74
N VAL A 267 -19.59 -14.42 4.83
CA VAL A 267 -18.25 -14.85 5.26
C VAL A 267 -18.14 -16.37 5.40
N ALA A 268 -19.17 -17.05 5.93
CA ALA A 268 -19.16 -18.49 6.13
C ALA A 268 -18.97 -19.28 4.81
N GLY A 269 -19.62 -18.84 3.71
CA GLY A 269 -19.48 -19.46 2.40
C GLY A 269 -18.08 -19.30 1.81
N ILE A 270 -17.47 -18.13 2.00
CA ILE A 270 -16.11 -17.83 1.51
C ILE A 270 -15.07 -18.64 2.32
N VAL A 271 -15.23 -18.70 3.66
CA VAL A 271 -14.34 -19.46 4.55
C VAL A 271 -14.36 -20.95 4.22
N ALA A 272 -15.56 -21.53 3.96
CA ALA A 272 -15.67 -22.93 3.56
C ALA A 272 -14.88 -23.24 2.27
N GLN A 273 -14.88 -22.32 1.31
CA GLN A 273 -14.10 -22.44 0.08
C GLN A 273 -12.58 -22.33 0.35
N ILE A 274 -12.15 -21.37 1.17
CA ILE A 274 -10.73 -21.15 1.52
C ILE A 274 -10.16 -22.35 2.27
N ASN A 275 -10.91 -22.96 3.17
CA ASN A 275 -10.45 -24.10 3.97
C ASN A 275 -10.20 -25.36 3.15
N GLY A 276 -10.77 -25.47 1.95
CA GLY A 276 -10.48 -26.54 0.99
C GLY A 276 -9.16 -26.36 0.23
N LEU A 277 -8.49 -25.22 0.37
CA LEU A 277 -7.31 -24.88 -0.41
C LEU A 277 -6.01 -25.35 0.28
N ALA A 278 -5.30 -26.29 -0.36
CA ALA A 278 -3.98 -26.70 0.11
C ALA A 278 -2.91 -25.71 -0.40
N LEU A 279 -2.24 -25.01 0.51
CA LEU A 279 -1.20 -24.02 0.19
C LEU A 279 0.15 -24.49 0.70
N SER A 280 1.09 -24.80 -0.20
CA SER A 280 2.50 -25.08 0.13
C SER A 280 3.35 -23.80 0.14
N ASN A 281 2.95 -22.79 -0.62
CA ASN A 281 3.65 -21.51 -0.77
C ASN A 281 3.37 -20.61 0.44
N HIS A 282 4.40 -20.28 1.21
CA HIS A 282 4.32 -19.44 2.41
C HIS A 282 3.77 -18.03 2.14
N TRP A 283 4.09 -17.45 0.96
CA TRP A 283 3.54 -16.15 0.56
C TRP A 283 2.02 -16.20 0.36
N LEU A 284 1.49 -17.29 -0.21
CA LEU A 284 0.04 -17.52 -0.35
C LEU A 284 -0.63 -17.80 0.99
N GLN A 285 0.03 -18.55 1.90
CA GLN A 285 -0.49 -18.76 3.26
C GLN A 285 -0.68 -17.43 3.99
N ARG A 286 0.29 -16.52 3.91
CA ARG A 286 0.17 -15.17 4.49
C ARG A 286 -0.97 -14.36 3.89
N ARG A 287 -1.19 -14.49 2.58
CA ARG A 287 -2.30 -13.83 1.90
C ARG A 287 -3.65 -14.35 2.37
N ARG A 288 -3.77 -15.68 2.48
CA ARG A 288 -4.93 -16.34 3.09
C ARG A 288 -5.18 -15.82 4.51
N ASP A 289 -4.18 -15.82 5.35
CA ASP A 289 -4.28 -15.40 6.74
C ASP A 289 -4.68 -13.93 6.88
N LYS A 290 -4.18 -13.05 6.00
CA LYS A 290 -4.62 -11.66 5.95
C LYS A 290 -6.11 -11.55 5.63
N LEU A 291 -6.61 -12.35 4.69
CA LEU A 291 -8.03 -12.37 4.32
C LEU A 291 -8.89 -12.90 5.47
N LEU A 292 -8.50 -14.02 6.11
CA LEU A 292 -9.18 -14.54 7.30
C LEU A 292 -9.22 -13.53 8.44
N PHE A 293 -8.12 -12.80 8.67
CA PHE A 293 -8.06 -11.73 9.66
C PHE A 293 -9.04 -10.60 9.37
N GLN A 294 -9.16 -10.17 8.12
CA GLN A 294 -10.12 -9.14 7.70
C GLN A 294 -11.57 -9.59 7.89
N MET A 295 -11.88 -10.83 7.51
CA MET A 295 -13.19 -11.46 7.75
C MET A 295 -13.52 -11.56 9.24
N GLY A 296 -12.53 -11.96 10.07
CA GLY A 296 -12.69 -11.98 11.52
C GLY A 296 -12.99 -10.58 12.10
N GLN A 297 -12.39 -9.54 11.57
CA GLN A 297 -12.69 -8.15 11.96
C GLN A 297 -14.11 -7.73 11.57
N GLU A 298 -14.62 -8.20 10.43
CA GLU A 298 -16.00 -7.94 10.02
C GLU A 298 -17.00 -8.65 10.95
N CYS A 299 -16.79 -9.93 11.22
CA CYS A 299 -17.59 -10.69 12.20
C CYS A 299 -17.57 -10.01 13.58
N GLU A 300 -16.40 -9.56 14.06
CA GLU A 300 -16.29 -8.82 15.33
C GLU A 300 -17.09 -7.52 15.31
N ARG A 301 -17.08 -6.77 14.20
CA ARG A 301 -17.89 -5.54 14.04
C ARG A 301 -19.38 -5.83 14.01
N GLY A 302 -19.77 -6.89 13.33
CA GLY A 302 -21.15 -7.36 13.25
C GLY A 302 -21.68 -8.00 14.54
N GLY A 303 -20.81 -8.26 15.54
CA GLY A 303 -21.19 -8.88 16.82
C GLY A 303 -21.21 -10.41 16.80
N ASP A 304 -20.83 -11.05 15.69
CA ASP A 304 -20.63 -12.49 15.62
C ASP A 304 -19.25 -12.88 16.18
N PHE A 305 -19.20 -12.91 17.50
CA PHE A 305 -17.95 -13.19 18.23
C PHE A 305 -17.49 -14.64 18.08
N CYS A 306 -18.43 -15.60 17.91
CA CYS A 306 -18.09 -17.00 17.68
C CYS A 306 -17.33 -17.19 16.36
N ALA A 307 -17.87 -16.66 15.26
CA ALA A 307 -17.21 -16.69 13.97
C ALA A 307 -15.87 -15.95 14.01
N ALA A 308 -15.82 -14.77 14.65
CA ALA A 308 -14.59 -14.01 14.79
C ALA A 308 -13.48 -14.78 15.52
N LEU A 309 -13.78 -15.45 16.64
CA LEU A 309 -12.82 -16.25 17.39
C LEU A 309 -12.30 -17.45 16.58
N THR A 310 -13.18 -18.12 15.84
CA THR A 310 -12.79 -19.23 14.95
C THR A 310 -11.81 -18.75 13.89
N LEU A 311 -12.13 -17.66 13.20
CA LEU A 311 -11.28 -17.09 12.16
C LEU A 311 -9.92 -16.63 12.68
N TYR A 312 -9.88 -15.98 13.85
CA TYR A 312 -8.63 -15.54 14.45
C TYR A 312 -7.77 -16.70 14.95
N ARG A 313 -8.38 -17.82 15.39
CA ARG A 313 -7.67 -19.04 15.81
C ARG A 313 -6.94 -19.70 14.64
N ASP A 314 -7.61 -19.75 13.48
CA ASP A 314 -7.09 -20.40 12.26
C ASP A 314 -6.17 -19.48 11.45
N CYS A 315 -5.81 -18.31 11.99
CA CYS A 315 -5.11 -17.23 11.32
C CYS A 315 -3.77 -16.93 12.00
N ALA A 316 -2.68 -17.11 11.28
CA ALA A 316 -1.33 -16.73 11.73
C ALA A 316 -0.99 -15.24 11.48
N TYR A 317 -1.96 -14.42 11.01
CA TYR A 317 -1.69 -13.01 10.73
C TYR A 317 -1.40 -12.22 12.00
N PRO A 318 -0.35 -11.36 12.03
CA PRO A 318 0.02 -10.56 13.18
C PRO A 318 -1.15 -9.72 13.72
N GLY A 319 -1.38 -9.81 15.02
CA GLY A 319 -2.49 -9.15 15.70
C GLY A 319 -3.78 -9.98 15.84
N ALA A 320 -3.88 -11.17 15.24
CA ALA A 320 -5.01 -12.07 15.43
C ALA A 320 -5.17 -12.43 16.91
N ARG A 321 -4.08 -12.77 17.59
CA ARG A 321 -4.07 -13.11 19.03
C ARG A 321 -4.54 -11.94 19.91
N VAL A 322 -4.13 -10.72 19.60
CA VAL A 322 -4.60 -9.50 20.27
C VAL A 322 -6.11 -9.31 20.09
N ARG A 323 -6.62 -9.60 18.90
CA ARG A 323 -8.07 -9.55 18.63
C ARG A 323 -8.85 -10.63 19.37
N MET A 324 -8.30 -11.84 19.45
CA MET A 324 -8.92 -12.93 20.24
C MET A 324 -9.08 -12.54 21.71
N ILE A 325 -8.01 -12.02 22.35
CA ILE A 325 -8.06 -11.54 23.73
C ILE A 325 -9.16 -10.48 23.90
N ARG A 326 -9.23 -9.52 22.98
CA ARG A 326 -10.26 -8.47 23.00
C ARG A 326 -11.68 -9.02 22.84
N VAL A 327 -11.88 -9.97 21.94
CA VAL A 327 -13.20 -10.58 21.71
C VAL A 327 -13.63 -11.40 22.92
N LEU A 328 -12.74 -12.22 23.50
CA LEU A 328 -13.00 -12.96 24.74
C LEU A 328 -13.40 -12.02 25.89
N GLU A 329 -12.69 -10.90 26.05
CA GLU A 329 -13.02 -9.87 27.05
C GLU A 329 -14.42 -9.27 26.81
N ARG A 330 -14.82 -9.05 25.54
CA ARG A 330 -16.16 -8.55 25.18
C ARG A 330 -17.27 -9.58 25.42
N CYS A 331 -16.96 -10.86 25.30
CA CYS A 331 -17.87 -11.95 25.61
C CYS A 331 -18.01 -12.21 27.11
N GLY A 332 -17.17 -11.60 27.96
CA GLY A 332 -17.14 -11.85 29.40
C GLY A 332 -16.31 -13.07 29.80
N GLU A 333 -15.64 -13.72 28.85
CA GLU A 333 -14.76 -14.89 29.03
C GLU A 333 -13.38 -14.45 29.57
N TYR A 334 -13.38 -13.86 30.78
CA TYR A 334 -12.18 -13.18 31.32
C TYR A 334 -11.07 -14.17 31.68
N GLU A 335 -11.39 -15.41 32.11
CA GLU A 335 -10.41 -16.46 32.41
C GLU A 335 -9.65 -16.87 31.14
N LEU A 336 -10.37 -17.16 30.06
CA LEU A 336 -9.78 -17.54 28.77
C LEU A 336 -8.96 -16.37 28.17
N ALA A 337 -9.49 -15.15 28.31
CA ALA A 337 -8.76 -13.95 27.87
C ALA A 337 -7.44 -13.77 28.66
N LEU A 338 -7.46 -14.02 29.98
CA LEU A 338 -6.28 -13.92 30.83
C LEU A 338 -5.27 -15.01 30.49
N GLU A 339 -5.71 -16.26 30.32
CA GLU A 339 -4.84 -17.37 29.94
C GLU A 339 -4.10 -17.07 28.63
N LEU A 340 -4.83 -16.67 27.59
CA LEU A 340 -4.26 -16.32 26.29
C LEU A 340 -3.30 -15.11 26.39
N ALA A 341 -3.64 -14.11 27.22
CA ALA A 341 -2.79 -12.95 27.45
C ALA A 341 -1.50 -13.31 28.19
N CYS A 342 -1.54 -14.23 29.15
CA CYS A 342 -0.35 -14.73 29.84
C CYS A 342 0.56 -15.55 28.92
N GLN A 343 -0.02 -16.38 28.02
CA GLN A 343 0.74 -17.08 27.00
C GLN A 343 1.43 -16.08 26.05
N ALA A 344 0.69 -15.04 25.63
CA ALA A 344 1.24 -13.97 24.79
C ALA A 344 2.36 -13.16 25.48
N GLU A 345 2.27 -12.95 26.79
CA GLU A 345 3.31 -12.26 27.58
C GLU A 345 4.64 -13.03 27.59
N GLN A 346 4.59 -14.36 27.63
CA GLN A 346 5.79 -15.21 27.58
C GLN A 346 6.47 -15.21 26.21
N THR A 347 5.70 -15.12 25.13
CA THR A 347 6.18 -15.15 23.75
C THR A 347 5.48 -14.08 22.90
N PRO A 348 5.77 -12.80 23.14
CA PRO A 348 5.13 -11.73 22.37
C PRO A 348 5.58 -11.76 20.90
N GLN A 349 4.63 -11.65 19.97
CA GLN A 349 4.89 -11.65 18.53
C GLN A 349 5.62 -10.38 18.08
N ASN A 350 5.32 -9.24 18.73
CA ASN A 350 5.92 -7.95 18.39
C ASN A 350 5.78 -6.93 19.54
N ALA A 351 6.45 -5.79 19.41
CA ALA A 351 6.44 -4.72 20.41
C ALA A 351 5.02 -4.10 20.61
N ALA A 352 4.18 -4.09 19.58
CA ALA A 352 2.81 -3.58 19.69
C ALA A 352 1.93 -4.50 20.54
N GLU A 353 2.07 -5.81 20.38
CA GLU A 353 1.41 -6.80 21.25
C GLU A 353 1.89 -6.67 22.69
N GLN A 354 3.20 -6.59 22.91
CA GLN A 354 3.77 -6.41 24.24
C GLN A 354 3.18 -5.19 24.96
N GLN A 355 3.09 -4.05 24.26
CA GLN A 355 2.47 -2.84 24.81
C GLN A 355 0.97 -3.01 25.07
N HIS A 356 0.27 -3.74 24.22
CA HIS A 356 -1.14 -4.06 24.44
C HIS A 356 -1.31 -4.90 25.74
N LEU A 357 -0.48 -5.91 25.94
CA LEU A 357 -0.52 -6.80 27.10
C LEU A 357 -0.26 -6.05 28.41
N LEU A 358 0.63 -5.06 28.45
CA LEU A 358 0.84 -4.19 29.62
C LEU A 358 -0.44 -3.48 30.09
N ARG A 359 -1.41 -3.28 29.22
CA ARG A 359 -2.73 -2.66 29.56
C ARG A 359 -3.79 -3.69 29.88
N VAL A 360 -3.79 -4.79 29.12
CA VAL A 360 -4.84 -5.82 29.21
C VAL A 360 -4.67 -6.68 30.44
N LEU A 361 -3.48 -7.17 30.75
CA LEU A 361 -3.22 -8.07 31.88
C LEU A 361 -3.66 -7.49 33.23
N PRO A 362 -3.29 -6.23 33.61
CA PRO A 362 -3.79 -5.65 34.87
C PRO A 362 -5.30 -5.49 34.89
N ARG A 363 -5.92 -5.19 33.73
CA ARG A 363 -7.38 -5.04 33.60
C ARG A 363 -8.10 -6.36 33.79
N LEU A 364 -7.62 -7.44 33.14
CA LEU A 364 -8.20 -8.77 33.26
C LEU A 364 -8.04 -9.33 34.67
N ARG A 365 -6.84 -9.23 35.27
CA ARG A 365 -6.60 -9.65 36.65
C ARG A 365 -7.54 -8.95 37.63
N ARG A 366 -7.78 -7.64 37.47
CA ARG A 366 -8.74 -6.89 38.29
C ARG A 366 -10.20 -7.36 38.09
N LYS A 367 -10.58 -7.69 36.85
CA LYS A 367 -11.91 -8.21 36.53
C LYS A 367 -12.19 -9.54 37.22
N LEU A 368 -11.15 -10.34 37.45
CA LEU A 368 -11.18 -11.64 38.14
C LEU A 368 -10.90 -11.53 39.65
N GLY A 369 -10.99 -10.32 40.22
CA GLY A 369 -10.81 -10.12 41.67
C GLY A 369 -9.34 -10.05 42.13
N GLY A 370 -8.39 -10.01 41.22
CA GLY A 370 -6.96 -9.89 41.55
C GLY A 370 -6.59 -8.51 42.07
N PRO A 371 -5.38 -8.37 42.69
CA PRO A 371 -4.92 -7.12 43.27
C PRO A 371 -4.73 -6.04 42.21
N VAL A 372 -4.97 -4.77 42.59
CA VAL A 372 -4.69 -3.63 41.73
C VAL A 372 -3.18 -3.43 41.62
N VAL A 373 -2.61 -3.77 40.49
CA VAL A 373 -1.22 -3.47 40.19
C VAL A 373 -1.11 -1.97 39.89
N LYS A 374 -0.41 -1.22 40.75
CA LYS A 374 -0.09 0.18 40.45
C LYS A 374 0.82 0.21 39.23
N ARG A 375 0.38 0.94 38.21
CA ARG A 375 1.22 1.21 37.03
C ARG A 375 2.48 1.93 37.50
N ALA A 376 3.65 1.49 37.03
CA ALA A 376 4.88 2.26 37.24
C ALA A 376 4.65 3.71 36.77
N ALA A 377 5.14 4.66 37.55
CA ALA A 377 5.07 6.07 37.13
C ALA A 377 5.73 6.21 35.75
N PRO A 378 5.19 7.02 34.84
CA PRO A 378 5.87 7.32 33.58
C PRO A 378 7.28 7.80 33.90
N ARG A 379 8.28 7.27 33.18
CA ARG A 379 9.65 7.74 33.33
C ARG A 379 9.69 9.23 32.99
N GLU A 380 10.41 10.01 33.81
CA GLU A 380 10.56 11.45 33.60
C GLU A 380 11.41 11.69 32.34
N MET A 381 10.78 12.13 31.27
CA MET A 381 11.46 12.57 30.04
C MET A 381 11.67 14.07 30.11
N LEU A 382 12.73 14.55 29.44
CA LEU A 382 12.96 15.99 29.34
C LEU A 382 11.75 16.66 28.71
N ARG A 383 11.16 17.59 29.46
CA ARG A 383 10.00 18.35 29.04
C ARG A 383 10.41 19.77 28.71
N LEU A 384 9.97 20.25 27.56
CA LEU A 384 10.08 21.63 27.13
C LEU A 384 8.65 22.21 27.07
N ASP A 385 8.42 23.32 27.74
CA ASP A 385 7.15 24.05 27.67
C ASP A 385 7.41 25.38 26.97
N LEU A 386 6.80 25.58 25.80
CA LEU A 386 6.97 26.78 24.99
C LEU A 386 5.66 27.54 24.85
N GLN A 387 5.73 28.85 25.06
CA GLN A 387 4.65 29.77 24.76
C GLN A 387 5.00 30.56 23.50
N LEU A 388 4.32 30.27 22.38
CA LEU A 388 4.64 30.80 21.07
C LEU A 388 3.50 31.65 20.52
N CYS A 389 3.86 32.70 19.78
CA CYS A 389 2.88 33.45 18.99
C CYS A 389 2.61 32.69 17.68
N ARG A 390 1.34 32.55 17.30
CA ARG A 390 0.97 31.97 16.01
C ARG A 390 1.15 33.02 14.91
N THR A 391 2.34 33.12 14.35
CA THR A 391 2.72 34.14 13.37
C THR A 391 2.06 33.92 12.01
N ASP A 392 1.86 32.64 11.61
CA ASP A 392 1.19 32.26 10.38
C ASP A 392 0.26 31.06 10.65
N PRO A 393 -1.06 31.19 10.40
CA PRO A 393 -2.03 30.11 10.61
C PRO A 393 -1.85 28.94 9.64
N LEU A 394 -1.08 29.09 8.56
CA LEU A 394 -0.79 28.04 7.58
C LEU A 394 0.40 27.15 8.00
N LEU A 395 1.23 27.59 8.92
CA LEU A 395 2.36 26.81 9.44
C LEU A 395 1.90 25.83 10.52
N SER A 396 2.51 24.66 10.53
CA SER A 396 2.28 23.64 11.57
C SER A 396 2.86 24.07 12.92
N VAL A 397 2.51 23.36 13.99
CA VAL A 397 3.09 23.59 15.32
C VAL A 397 4.59 23.29 15.31
N GLU A 398 4.97 22.25 14.60
CA GLU A 398 6.36 21.81 14.41
C GLU A 398 7.18 22.89 13.69
N ASP A 399 6.63 23.54 12.65
CA ASP A 399 7.29 24.67 11.95
C ASP A 399 7.57 25.83 12.89
N HIS A 400 6.63 26.17 13.79
CA HIS A 400 6.82 27.24 14.78
C HIS A 400 7.90 26.88 15.82
N VAL A 401 7.91 25.63 16.30
CA VAL A 401 8.96 25.13 17.22
C VAL A 401 10.30 25.10 16.53
N GLN A 402 10.38 24.63 15.29
CA GLN A 402 11.58 24.62 14.49
C GLN A 402 12.17 26.02 14.34
N ALA A 403 11.34 27.01 14.00
CA ALA A 403 11.76 28.41 13.85
C ALA A 403 12.20 29.03 15.19
N HIS A 404 11.57 28.65 16.31
CA HIS A 404 11.89 29.18 17.64
C HIS A 404 13.19 28.61 18.22
N LEU A 405 13.44 27.29 18.04
CA LEU A 405 14.63 26.62 18.61
C LEU A 405 15.83 26.67 17.69
N GLY A 406 15.62 26.92 16.39
CA GLY A 406 16.68 26.89 15.38
C GLY A 406 17.58 28.11 15.44
N GLU A 407 18.89 27.88 15.58
CA GLU A 407 19.94 28.88 15.50
C GLU A 407 21.01 28.44 14.50
N ALA A 408 21.84 29.40 14.01
CA ALA A 408 22.91 29.07 13.07
C ALA A 408 23.92 28.06 13.66
N SER A 409 24.17 28.12 14.97
CA SER A 409 25.03 27.21 15.71
C SER A 409 24.34 25.90 16.13
N ALA A 410 23.01 25.88 16.13
CA ALA A 410 22.18 24.76 16.56
C ALA A 410 20.96 24.59 15.66
N PRO A 411 21.15 24.20 14.39
CA PRO A 411 20.05 24.05 13.43
C PRO A 411 19.06 22.97 13.84
N VAL A 412 17.77 23.24 13.57
CA VAL A 412 16.67 22.31 13.83
C VAL A 412 16.04 21.90 12.52
N HIS A 413 15.79 20.61 12.36
CA HIS A 413 15.20 20.05 11.15
C HIS A 413 13.95 19.25 11.47
N TYR A 414 12.93 19.36 10.60
CA TYR A 414 11.79 18.45 10.61
C TYR A 414 12.18 17.13 9.97
N VAL A 415 12.06 16.04 10.74
CA VAL A 415 12.60 14.73 10.35
C VAL A 415 11.65 13.56 10.63
N GLU A 416 10.41 13.83 10.99
CA GLU A 416 9.43 12.82 11.37
C GLU A 416 9.44 11.62 10.41
N ASN A 417 9.73 10.44 10.93
CA ASN A 417 9.79 9.17 10.19
C ASN A 417 10.65 9.20 8.90
N SER A 418 11.50 10.20 8.70
CA SER A 418 12.28 10.35 7.46
C SER A 418 13.78 10.13 7.64
N LEU A 419 14.45 10.83 8.55
CA LEU A 419 15.91 10.81 8.67
C LEU A 419 16.47 9.43 9.05
N VAL A 420 16.01 8.86 10.16
CA VAL A 420 16.52 7.56 10.66
C VAL A 420 16.21 6.46 9.66
N ASN A 421 15.01 6.46 9.07
CA ASN A 421 14.64 5.53 8.01
C ASN A 421 15.53 5.69 6.78
N SER A 422 15.85 6.92 6.37
CA SER A 422 16.70 7.17 5.20
C SER A 422 18.14 6.73 5.43
N LEU A 423 18.72 7.00 6.61
CA LEU A 423 20.06 6.53 6.96
C LEU A 423 20.13 4.99 7.00
N PHE A 424 19.11 4.34 7.57
CA PHE A 424 18.96 2.89 7.53
C PHE A 424 18.88 2.37 6.11
N GLY A 425 18.03 2.99 5.28
CA GLY A 425 17.84 2.61 3.88
C GLY A 425 19.11 2.73 3.05
N LEU A 426 19.89 3.80 3.25
CA LEU A 426 21.17 4.00 2.57
C LEU A 426 22.22 3.00 3.03
N LEU A 427 22.38 2.76 4.34
CA LEU A 427 23.36 1.81 4.85
C LEU A 427 23.00 0.37 4.45
N CYS A 428 21.75 -0.02 4.59
CA CYS A 428 21.28 -1.39 4.37
C CYS A 428 20.73 -1.63 2.94
N TRP A 429 21.04 -0.76 2.00
CA TRP A 429 20.54 -0.86 0.61
C TRP A 429 20.74 -2.24 -0.01
N PRO A 430 21.92 -2.90 0.04
CA PRO A 430 22.11 -4.21 -0.54
C PRO A 430 21.26 -5.30 0.11
N ALA A 431 21.05 -5.21 1.42
CA ALA A 431 20.20 -6.15 2.15
C ALA A 431 18.71 -5.98 1.78
N ILE A 432 18.25 -4.73 1.64
CA ILE A 432 16.87 -4.40 1.28
C ILE A 432 16.56 -4.88 -0.14
N PHE A 433 17.46 -4.64 -1.09
CA PHE A 433 17.27 -4.97 -2.52
C PHE A 433 17.89 -6.32 -2.92
N ALA A 434 18.22 -7.19 -1.95
CA ALA A 434 18.69 -8.55 -2.24
C ALA A 434 17.66 -9.37 -3.03
N PRO A 435 18.06 -10.05 -4.12
CA PRO A 435 17.18 -10.79 -5.01
C PRO A 435 16.74 -12.14 -4.42
N LEU A 436 16.06 -12.09 -3.26
CA LEU A 436 15.59 -13.32 -2.60
C LEU A 436 14.28 -13.85 -3.22
N PRO A 437 14.01 -15.15 -3.08
CA PRO A 437 12.79 -15.77 -3.61
C PRO A 437 11.52 -15.06 -3.15
N GLY A 438 10.69 -14.60 -4.10
CA GLY A 438 9.44 -13.89 -3.85
C GLY A 438 9.57 -12.46 -3.32
N ALA A 439 10.79 -11.91 -3.27
CA ALA A 439 11.00 -10.51 -2.88
C ALA A 439 10.67 -9.53 -4.01
N PHE A 440 11.00 -9.88 -5.24
CA PHE A 440 10.77 -9.03 -6.41
C PHE A 440 10.10 -9.82 -7.54
N PHE A 441 9.11 -9.23 -8.17
CA PHE A 441 8.33 -9.80 -9.28
C PHE A 441 8.70 -9.18 -10.62
N HIS A 442 8.96 -7.87 -10.64
CA HIS A 442 9.23 -7.10 -11.85
C HIS A 442 10.22 -5.95 -11.59
N PRO A 443 10.84 -5.36 -12.66
CA PRO A 443 11.86 -4.31 -12.51
C PRO A 443 11.37 -2.98 -11.92
N PHE A 444 10.05 -2.74 -11.87
CA PHE A 444 9.44 -1.46 -11.47
C PHE A 444 8.92 -1.51 -10.03
N GLN A 445 9.69 -2.13 -9.11
CA GLN A 445 9.30 -2.22 -7.71
C GLN A 445 10.10 -1.26 -6.83
N ARG A 446 9.39 -0.47 -6.04
CA ARG A 446 9.98 0.46 -5.07
C ARG A 446 10.78 -0.25 -3.97
N GLY A 447 10.48 -1.51 -3.70
CA GLY A 447 11.11 -2.34 -2.68
C GLY A 447 10.53 -3.75 -2.65
N PRO A 448 11.08 -4.63 -1.82
CA PRO A 448 10.68 -6.03 -1.78
C PRO A 448 9.25 -6.21 -1.24
N VAL A 449 8.51 -7.16 -1.82
CA VAL A 449 7.12 -7.49 -1.42
C VAL A 449 7.04 -7.99 0.01
N ASP A 450 8.07 -8.69 0.48
CA ASP A 450 8.18 -9.24 1.82
C ASP A 450 8.68 -8.24 2.88
N LEU A 451 8.82 -6.95 2.55
CA LEU A 451 9.34 -5.91 3.45
C LEU A 451 8.67 -5.88 4.84
N LEU A 452 7.37 -6.06 4.87
CA LEU A 452 6.57 -6.04 6.12
C LEU A 452 6.30 -7.45 6.66
N SER A 453 7.02 -8.45 6.16
CA SER A 453 6.94 -9.83 6.64
C SER A 453 7.76 -10.01 7.91
N GLU A 454 7.31 -10.89 8.81
CA GLU A 454 8.01 -11.19 10.06
C GLU A 454 9.39 -11.81 9.83
N ASP A 455 9.54 -12.57 8.75
CA ASP A 455 10.79 -13.21 8.36
C ASP A 455 11.69 -12.34 7.45
N PHE A 456 11.33 -11.08 7.18
CA PHE A 456 12.10 -10.19 6.32
C PHE A 456 13.56 -10.05 6.78
N HIS A 457 13.76 -9.80 8.07
CA HIS A 457 15.10 -9.68 8.67
C HIS A 457 15.82 -11.02 8.68
N SER A 458 15.20 -12.10 9.15
CA SER A 458 15.84 -13.41 9.28
C SER A 458 16.28 -14.00 7.93
N ARG A 459 15.53 -13.77 6.88
CA ARG A 459 15.88 -14.17 5.51
C ARG A 459 17.11 -13.43 4.94
N ARG A 460 17.48 -12.29 5.51
CA ARG A 460 18.58 -11.40 5.10
C ARG A 460 19.58 -11.15 6.23
N ALA A 461 19.59 -12.01 7.26
CA ALA A 461 20.31 -11.76 8.51
C ALA A 461 21.81 -11.47 8.28
N GLU A 462 22.48 -12.27 7.45
CA GLU A 462 23.90 -12.08 7.15
C GLU A 462 24.18 -10.77 6.41
N LEU A 463 23.30 -10.37 5.47
CA LEU A 463 23.43 -9.13 4.73
C LEU A 463 23.23 -7.91 5.64
N PHE A 464 22.22 -7.96 6.53
CA PHE A 464 22.01 -6.89 7.52
C PHE A 464 23.17 -6.84 8.52
N GLN A 465 23.66 -7.98 8.98
CA GLN A 465 24.81 -8.05 9.87
C GLN A 465 26.07 -7.41 9.23
N ALA A 466 26.32 -7.69 7.96
CA ALA A 466 27.42 -7.08 7.21
C ALA A 466 27.28 -5.56 7.13
N CYS A 467 26.07 -5.05 6.78
CA CYS A 467 25.81 -3.62 6.73
C CYS A 467 25.97 -2.94 8.11
N LEU A 468 25.39 -3.54 9.15
CA LEU A 468 25.46 -2.99 10.52
C LEU A 468 26.87 -3.10 11.11
N GLY A 469 27.67 -4.06 10.64
CA GLY A 469 29.09 -4.20 11.03
C GLY A 469 29.92 -2.95 10.70
N GLU A 470 29.55 -2.20 9.66
CA GLU A 470 30.23 -0.96 9.30
C GLU A 470 30.09 0.17 10.37
N LEU A 471 29.12 0.04 11.28
CA LEU A 471 28.99 0.95 12.43
C LEU A 471 30.11 0.74 13.47
N ASP A 472 30.77 -0.43 13.50
CA ASP A 472 31.82 -0.75 14.47
C ASP A 472 33.15 -0.08 14.13
N ASP A 473 33.44 0.05 12.82
CA ASP A 473 34.71 0.60 12.32
C ASP A 473 34.57 1.99 11.67
N GLY A 474 33.35 2.53 11.63
CA GLY A 474 33.07 3.88 11.13
C GLY A 474 32.91 4.00 9.62
N ARG A 475 33.10 2.90 8.84
CA ARG A 475 32.94 2.89 7.36
C ARG A 475 31.54 3.29 6.90
N TYR A 476 30.53 3.10 7.74
CA TYR A 476 29.14 3.47 7.43
C TYR A 476 28.99 4.90 6.90
N ARG A 477 29.83 5.85 7.35
CA ARG A 477 29.76 7.25 6.90
C ARG A 477 30.08 7.38 5.42
N GLU A 478 31.12 6.72 4.97
CA GLU A 478 31.53 6.70 3.57
C GLU A 478 30.53 5.94 2.72
N THR A 479 30.06 4.79 3.21
CA THR A 479 29.04 3.97 2.55
C THR A 479 27.74 4.74 2.35
N ILE A 480 27.25 5.45 3.37
CA ILE A 480 26.01 6.24 3.27
C ILE A 480 26.18 7.39 2.28
N ARG A 481 27.31 8.13 2.31
CA ARG A 481 27.61 9.21 1.33
C ARG A 481 27.68 8.69 -0.09
N ALA A 482 28.41 7.62 -0.31
CA ALA A 482 28.55 7.03 -1.64
C ALA A 482 27.19 6.58 -2.19
N ARG A 483 26.36 5.93 -1.37
CA ARG A 483 25.03 5.51 -1.80
C ARG A 483 24.04 6.66 -1.96
N TYR A 484 24.13 7.69 -1.14
CA TYR A 484 23.34 8.90 -1.34
C TYR A 484 23.59 9.49 -2.73
N ALA A 485 24.85 9.60 -3.16
CA ALA A 485 25.21 10.10 -4.48
C ALA A 485 24.82 9.11 -5.61
N GLU A 486 25.11 7.82 -5.44
CA GLU A 486 24.85 6.79 -6.45
C GLU A 486 23.37 6.54 -6.70
N LYS A 487 22.57 6.51 -5.61
CA LYS A 487 21.16 6.12 -5.63
C LYS A 487 20.21 7.30 -5.64
N TRP A 488 20.70 8.52 -5.85
CA TRP A 488 19.86 9.71 -5.85
C TRP A 488 18.66 9.57 -6.79
N GLY A 489 17.45 9.76 -6.23
CA GLY A 489 16.19 9.68 -6.97
C GLY A 489 15.67 8.25 -7.21
N VAL A 490 16.44 7.21 -6.89
CA VAL A 490 15.97 5.82 -7.00
C VAL A 490 14.90 5.55 -5.96
N GLN A 491 13.78 4.97 -6.38
CA GLN A 491 12.68 4.64 -5.48
C GLN A 491 13.12 3.70 -4.37
N SER A 492 12.77 4.02 -3.13
CA SER A 492 13.12 3.24 -1.96
C SER A 492 11.97 3.23 -0.95
N PRO A 493 11.74 2.14 -0.23
CA PRO A 493 10.75 2.11 0.85
C PRO A 493 11.20 2.88 2.10
N PHE A 494 12.48 3.21 2.22
CA PHE A 494 13.06 3.85 3.40
C PHE A 494 13.61 5.24 3.14
N VAL A 495 14.16 5.52 1.96
CA VAL A 495 14.81 6.80 1.66
C VAL A 495 13.80 7.81 1.15
N PHE A 496 13.71 8.94 1.83
CA PHE A 496 12.81 10.05 1.50
C PHE A 496 13.63 11.21 0.90
N TRP A 497 13.90 11.14 -0.40
CA TRP A 497 14.77 12.08 -1.11
C TRP A 497 14.37 13.55 -0.94
N GLY A 498 13.07 13.84 -0.87
CA GLY A 498 12.58 15.21 -0.67
C GLY A 498 12.79 15.78 0.72
N ALA A 499 13.07 14.91 1.72
CA ALA A 499 13.30 15.30 3.10
C ALA A 499 14.78 15.21 3.52
N LEU A 500 15.62 14.53 2.73
CA LEU A 500 17.02 14.29 3.04
C LEU A 500 17.92 15.16 2.14
N SER A 501 18.21 16.39 2.56
CA SER A 501 19.22 17.23 1.91
C SER A 501 20.64 16.77 2.25
N GLU A 502 21.61 17.07 1.40
CA GLU A 502 23.03 16.79 1.64
C GLU A 502 23.52 17.43 2.97
N ALA A 503 23.11 18.67 3.25
CA ALA A 503 23.45 19.36 4.50
C ALA A 503 22.90 18.64 5.74
N LEU A 504 21.65 18.15 5.68
CA LEU A 504 21.06 17.36 6.77
C LEU A 504 21.77 16.02 6.93
N LEU A 505 22.13 15.37 5.82
CA LEU A 505 22.88 14.11 5.83
C LEU A 505 24.25 14.29 6.52
N GLU A 506 25.01 15.30 6.14
CA GLU A 506 26.34 15.56 6.74
C GLU A 506 26.23 15.88 8.23
N GLN A 507 25.31 16.75 8.65
CA GLN A 507 25.08 17.04 10.05
C GLN A 507 24.69 15.78 10.84
N ALA A 508 23.84 14.93 10.26
CA ALA A 508 23.47 13.67 10.89
C ALA A 508 24.66 12.71 11.05
N LEU A 509 25.50 12.58 10.02
CA LEU A 509 26.69 11.72 10.07
C LEU A 509 27.74 12.22 11.05
N ASP A 510 27.83 13.54 11.26
CA ASP A 510 28.77 14.14 12.20
C ASP A 510 28.30 14.08 13.66
N CYS A 511 26.98 14.26 13.90
CA CYS A 511 26.42 14.43 15.24
C CYS A 511 25.81 13.16 15.83
N LEU A 512 25.39 12.18 15.00
CA LEU A 512 24.76 10.96 15.48
C LEU A 512 25.81 9.89 15.82
N PRO A 513 25.89 9.42 17.08
CA PRO A 513 26.78 8.33 17.46
C PRO A 513 26.41 7.01 16.76
N ALA A 514 27.42 6.24 16.34
CA ALA A 514 27.23 4.93 15.71
C ALA A 514 26.42 3.97 16.62
N GLU A 515 26.61 4.03 17.93
CA GLU A 515 25.85 3.25 18.90
C GLU A 515 24.35 3.55 18.84
N HIS A 516 23.95 4.84 18.75
CA HIS A 516 22.55 5.24 18.64
C HIS A 516 21.94 4.79 17.30
N LEU A 517 22.69 4.91 16.19
CA LEU A 517 22.27 4.40 14.88
C LEU A 517 22.05 2.88 14.93
N ARG A 518 22.95 2.12 15.56
CA ARG A 518 22.84 0.68 15.75
C ARG A 518 21.55 0.31 16.49
N HIS A 519 21.26 0.98 17.58
CA HIS A 519 20.05 0.74 18.36
C HIS A 519 18.79 1.02 17.53
N TRP A 520 18.72 2.14 16.82
CA TRP A 520 17.58 2.48 15.98
C TRP A 520 17.40 1.48 14.83
N PHE A 521 18.48 1.10 14.14
CA PHE A 521 18.43 0.18 13.00
C PHE A 521 18.06 -1.24 13.45
N THR A 522 18.59 -1.69 14.58
CA THR A 522 18.19 -2.97 15.17
C THR A 522 16.71 -2.97 15.55
N ARG A 523 16.22 -1.89 16.16
CA ARG A 523 14.81 -1.74 16.48
C ARG A 523 13.91 -1.75 15.24
N LEU A 524 14.32 -1.07 14.17
CA LEU A 524 13.59 -1.12 12.89
C LEU A 524 13.48 -2.55 12.38
N LEU A 525 14.57 -3.31 12.42
CA LEU A 525 14.64 -4.69 11.94
C LEU A 525 13.82 -5.69 12.77
N LEU A 526 13.57 -5.39 14.06
CA LEU A 526 12.70 -6.24 14.90
C LEU A 526 11.25 -6.25 14.41
N ASP A 527 10.72 -5.12 13.95
CA ASP A 527 9.38 -4.99 13.39
C ASP A 527 9.31 -3.70 12.55
N ILE A 528 9.58 -3.82 11.25
CA ILE A 528 9.58 -2.68 10.33
C ILE A 528 8.21 -2.00 10.30
N LYS A 529 7.12 -2.79 10.31
CA LYS A 529 5.76 -2.25 10.26
C LYS A 529 5.43 -1.38 11.46
N ALA A 530 5.80 -1.82 12.66
CA ALA A 530 5.51 -1.11 13.90
C ALA A 530 6.50 0.04 14.18
N ASN A 531 7.75 -0.11 13.75
CA ASN A 531 8.84 0.77 14.17
C ASN A 531 9.29 1.82 13.14
N ARG A 532 8.84 1.72 11.87
CA ARG A 532 9.14 2.75 10.86
C ARG A 532 8.37 4.06 11.02
N ALA A 533 7.46 4.15 11.99
CA ALA A 533 6.64 5.32 12.29
C ALA A 533 6.58 5.58 13.80
N GLY A 534 6.35 6.85 14.16
CA GLY A 534 6.28 7.31 15.56
C GLY A 534 7.62 7.82 16.08
N MET A 535 8.59 8.05 15.20
CA MET A 535 9.82 8.77 15.53
C MET A 535 9.51 10.25 15.77
N PRO A 536 10.27 10.93 16.66
CA PRO A 536 10.06 12.34 16.97
C PRO A 536 10.06 13.26 15.75
N ASP A 537 9.31 14.35 15.83
CA ASP A 537 9.07 15.29 14.75
C ASP A 537 10.31 16.06 14.31
N LEU A 538 11.11 16.54 15.30
CA LEU A 538 12.27 17.40 15.06
C LEU A 538 13.54 16.79 15.57
N ILE A 539 14.66 17.18 14.94
CA ILE A 539 16.01 16.97 15.45
C ILE A 539 16.75 18.31 15.48
N GLN A 540 17.42 18.59 16.59
CA GLN A 540 18.35 19.70 16.76
C GLN A 540 19.76 19.18 16.80
N PHE A 541 20.67 19.78 16.04
CA PHE A 541 22.09 19.44 16.04
C PHE A 541 22.93 20.56 16.67
N TRP A 542 24.02 20.17 17.32
CA TRP A 542 25.10 21.05 17.75
C TRP A 542 26.40 20.54 17.10
N PRO A 543 26.70 21.00 15.87
CA PRO A 543 27.84 20.47 15.10
C PRO A 543 29.20 20.64 15.77
N LEU A 544 29.40 21.73 16.51
CA LEU A 544 30.66 21.97 17.23
C LEU A 544 30.89 20.98 18.37
N GLU A 545 29.83 20.63 19.08
CA GLU A 545 29.85 19.66 20.19
C GLU A 545 29.66 18.22 19.68
N LYS A 546 29.36 18.02 18.42
CA LYS A 546 29.01 16.73 17.80
C LYS A 546 27.91 16.00 18.56
N THR A 547 26.86 16.72 18.91
CA THR A 547 25.72 16.18 19.65
C THR A 547 24.39 16.57 18.99
N TYR A 548 23.31 15.95 19.46
CA TYR A 548 21.98 16.18 18.94
C TYR A 548 20.92 16.05 20.03
N ARG A 549 19.68 16.42 19.72
CA ARG A 549 18.48 16.14 20.51
C ARG A 549 17.29 15.89 19.57
N MET A 550 16.58 14.80 19.78
CA MET A 550 15.28 14.57 19.13
C MET A 550 14.17 15.22 19.96
N ILE A 551 13.18 15.80 19.31
CA ILE A 551 12.12 16.56 19.96
C ILE A 551 10.77 16.13 19.36
N GLU A 552 9.93 15.55 20.22
CA GLU A 552 8.52 15.28 19.92
C GLU A 552 7.71 16.52 20.25
N VAL A 553 6.93 17.04 19.32
CA VAL A 553 6.14 18.25 19.47
C VAL A 553 4.68 17.93 19.75
N LYS A 554 4.09 18.66 20.70
CA LYS A 554 2.65 18.55 21.03
C LYS A 554 2.00 19.91 21.07
N GLY A 555 1.05 20.12 20.19
CA GLY A 555 0.18 21.28 20.20
C GLY A 555 -0.83 21.26 21.35
N PRO A 556 -1.60 22.35 21.52
CA PRO A 556 -2.66 22.43 22.52
C PRO A 556 -3.71 21.33 22.35
N GLY A 557 -3.89 20.48 23.38
CA GLY A 557 -4.85 19.38 23.38
C GLY A 557 -4.32 18.06 22.84
N ASP A 558 -3.13 18.03 22.25
CA ASP A 558 -2.52 16.80 21.72
C ASP A 558 -2.06 15.86 22.82
N ARG A 559 -2.06 14.56 22.50
CA ARG A 559 -1.56 13.50 23.38
C ARG A 559 -0.55 12.63 22.63
N LEU A 560 0.43 12.12 23.38
CA LEU A 560 1.35 11.13 22.86
C LEU A 560 0.60 9.87 22.42
N GLN A 561 0.87 9.43 21.19
CA GLN A 561 0.35 8.18 20.65
C GLN A 561 1.19 6.99 21.12
N ASP A 562 0.65 5.78 21.04
CA ASP A 562 1.32 4.57 21.50
C ASP A 562 2.65 4.27 20.80
N ASN A 563 2.72 4.53 19.50
CA ASN A 563 3.95 4.37 18.72
C ASN A 563 5.00 5.42 19.12
N GLN A 564 4.61 6.67 19.38
CA GLN A 564 5.48 7.72 19.86
C GLN A 564 6.02 7.39 21.26
N LEU A 565 5.15 6.97 22.19
CA LEU A 565 5.57 6.52 23.54
C LEU A 565 6.60 5.40 23.47
N ARG A 566 6.40 4.39 22.60
CA ARG A 566 7.39 3.30 22.43
C ARG A 566 8.75 3.80 21.97
N TRP A 567 8.79 4.80 21.06
CA TRP A 567 10.05 5.39 20.62
C TRP A 567 10.71 6.23 21.69
N LEU A 568 9.94 7.05 22.41
CA LEU A 568 10.42 7.89 23.50
C LEU A 568 11.00 7.03 24.63
N GLU A 569 10.29 5.99 25.07
CA GLU A 569 10.74 5.04 26.09
C GLU A 569 12.03 4.33 25.66
N PHE A 570 12.09 3.86 24.41
CA PHE A 570 13.27 3.20 23.86
C PHE A 570 14.48 4.15 23.83
N CYS A 571 14.32 5.37 23.35
CA CYS A 571 15.40 6.35 23.32
C CYS A 571 15.90 6.68 24.76
N HIS A 572 14.98 6.81 25.71
CA HIS A 572 15.33 7.03 27.11
C HIS A 572 16.10 5.85 27.71
N GLU A 573 15.70 4.60 27.44
CA GLU A 573 16.38 3.39 27.90
C GLU A 573 17.82 3.30 27.40
N HIS A 574 18.06 3.75 26.17
CA HIS A 574 19.38 3.78 25.55
C HIS A 574 20.12 5.11 25.73
N ARG A 575 19.68 5.96 26.70
CA ARG A 575 20.31 7.26 27.04
C ARG A 575 20.46 8.21 25.84
N MET A 576 19.58 8.11 24.86
CA MET A 576 19.57 9.01 23.70
C MET A 576 18.96 10.35 24.08
N PRO A 577 19.52 11.47 23.62
CA PRO A 577 18.99 12.80 23.90
C PRO A 577 17.61 13.00 23.28
N ILE A 578 16.56 13.06 24.10
CA ILE A 578 15.17 13.19 23.64
C ILE A 578 14.39 14.12 24.55
N ALA A 579 13.49 14.90 24.00
CA ALA A 579 12.59 15.78 24.72
C ALA A 579 11.17 15.72 24.15
N VAL A 580 10.17 16.03 24.97
CA VAL A 580 8.80 16.30 24.55
C VAL A 580 8.52 17.79 24.72
N CYS A 581 8.20 18.46 23.64
CA CYS A 581 7.90 19.89 23.59
C CYS A 581 6.41 20.13 23.57
N TYR A 582 5.86 20.75 24.61
CA TYR A 582 4.47 21.16 24.68
C TYR A 582 4.34 22.64 24.34
N VAL A 583 3.55 22.95 23.33
CA VAL A 583 3.32 24.32 22.85
C VAL A 583 2.00 24.84 23.37
N GLN A 584 2.02 26.05 23.86
CA GLN A 584 0.84 26.87 24.14
C GLN A 584 0.90 28.12 23.28
N TRP A 585 -0.25 28.48 22.71
CA TRP A 585 -0.33 29.73 21.95
C TRP A 585 -0.47 30.90 22.90
N ALA A 586 0.41 31.89 22.76
CA ALA A 586 0.24 33.17 23.46
C ALA A 586 -1.04 33.86 22.95
N GLU A 587 -1.82 34.39 23.86
CA GLU A 587 -2.95 35.26 23.47
C GLU A 587 -2.35 36.44 22.70
N GLN A 588 -2.84 36.69 21.49
CA GLN A 588 -2.50 37.91 20.77
C GLN A 588 -3.08 39.05 21.61
N GLY A 589 -2.22 39.84 22.26
CA GLY A 589 -2.62 41.04 22.97
C GLY A 589 -3.47 41.92 22.06
N ALA A 590 -4.66 42.27 22.54
CA ALA A 590 -5.62 43.15 21.88
C ALA A 590 -5.03 44.53 21.60
#